data_44d3b166d051694b1e3b1827969c20c2
#
_entry.id   44d3b166d051694b1e3b1827969c20c2
#
_cell.length_a   1.000
_cell.length_b   1.000
_cell.length_c   1.000
_cell.angle_alpha   90.00
_cell.angle_beta   90.00
_cell.angle_gamma   90.00
#
_symmetry.space_group_name_H-M   'P 1'
#
loop_
_entity.id
_entity.type
_entity.pdbx_description
1 polymer ?
#
loop_
_entity_poly.entity_id
_entity_poly.type
_entity_poly.pdbx_seq_one_letter_code
_entity_poly.pdbx_strand_id
1 'polypeptide(L)'
;MDWQNPWQDATELSSKFAISHLAEEVGEVEKPRFAARPAYLYKQGLTPAEKGSAMHTYMQFCSYPAAARDADAELERLMADRFLTEEQGAAIETDRIRTFFESPLYRRIAGARQVWREYRFLAVIGEEELAGLADAGLGENRTTVQGVADCIFEEEDGIVIVDYKTDRVFSEDALRERYRVQLGLYGRLIGRALGRPVKECLLYSFALGRTIEVPF
;
A
#
# COMPACT_ATOMS: atom_id res chain seq x y z
N MET A 1 -34.64 20.34 -31.16
CA MET A 1 -33.44 19.57 -31.55
C MET A 1 -32.65 19.30 -30.27
N ASP A 2 -32.86 18.12 -29.68
CA ASP A 2 -32.13 17.75 -28.47
C ASP A 2 -30.74 17.28 -28.89
N TRP A 3 -29.75 18.10 -28.62
CA TRP A 3 -28.35 17.75 -28.82
C TRP A 3 -27.93 16.75 -27.73
N GLN A 4 -27.69 15.49 -28.08
CA GLN A 4 -27.08 14.51 -27.18
C GLN A 4 -25.57 14.55 -27.38
N ASN A 5 -24.83 14.70 -26.28
CA ASN A 5 -23.37 14.66 -26.31
C ASN A 5 -22.91 13.25 -26.68
N PRO A 6 -22.30 13.02 -27.87
CA PRO A 6 -21.86 11.70 -28.28
C PRO A 6 -20.71 11.12 -27.45
N TRP A 7 -20.16 11.92 -26.53
CA TRP A 7 -19.06 11.58 -25.62
C TRP A 7 -19.49 11.51 -24.15
N GLN A 8 -20.80 11.39 -23.87
CA GLN A 8 -21.32 11.40 -22.51
C GLN A 8 -20.72 10.26 -21.68
N ASP A 9 -20.61 9.06 -22.27
CA ASP A 9 -20.01 7.91 -21.60
C ASP A 9 -18.51 8.10 -21.33
N ALA A 10 -17.81 8.84 -22.18
CA ALA A 10 -16.39 9.14 -22.00
C ALA A 10 -16.11 10.21 -20.92
N THR A 11 -17.10 11.04 -20.59
CA THR A 11 -16.97 12.04 -19.52
C THR A 11 -17.25 11.47 -18.11
N GLU A 12 -17.90 10.30 -18.04
CA GLU A 12 -18.14 9.59 -16.77
C GLU A 12 -16.99 8.67 -16.37
N LEU A 13 -16.08 8.35 -17.30
CA LEU A 13 -14.89 7.55 -17.00
C LEU A 13 -13.87 8.40 -16.25
N SER A 14 -13.57 8.01 -15.02
CA SER A 14 -12.46 8.60 -14.28
C SER A 14 -11.16 8.39 -15.08
N SER A 15 -10.48 9.47 -15.46
CA SER A 15 -9.24 9.40 -16.25
C SER A 15 -8.04 8.88 -15.46
N LYS A 16 -8.20 8.65 -14.16
CA LYS A 16 -7.17 8.14 -13.24
C LYS A 16 -7.79 7.22 -12.20
N PHE A 17 -7.22 6.03 -12.07
CA PHE A 17 -7.61 5.06 -11.06
C PHE A 17 -6.48 4.82 -10.07
N ALA A 18 -6.81 4.70 -8.79
CA ALA A 18 -5.86 4.19 -7.81
C ALA A 18 -5.78 2.66 -7.94
N ILE A 19 -4.56 2.12 -7.99
CA ILE A 19 -4.36 0.66 -8.14
C ILE A 19 -4.99 -0.12 -6.99
N SER A 20 -5.01 0.43 -5.78
CA SER A 20 -5.70 -0.17 -4.64
C SER A 20 -7.21 -0.34 -4.88
N HIS A 21 -7.86 0.63 -5.54
CA HIS A 21 -9.27 0.54 -5.90
C HIS A 21 -9.53 -0.49 -7.00
N LEU A 22 -8.68 -0.53 -8.04
CA LEU A 22 -8.77 -1.53 -9.10
C LEU A 22 -8.62 -2.96 -8.55
N ALA A 23 -7.66 -3.16 -7.65
CA ALA A 23 -7.44 -4.45 -7.03
C ALA A 23 -8.60 -4.90 -6.13
N GLU A 24 -9.30 -3.95 -5.51
CA GLU A 24 -10.50 -4.22 -4.71
C GLU A 24 -11.73 -4.54 -5.58
N GLU A 25 -11.85 -3.96 -6.78
CA GLU A 25 -12.94 -4.23 -7.72
C GLU A 25 -12.79 -5.60 -8.39
N VAL A 26 -11.55 -6.04 -8.65
CA VAL A 26 -11.25 -7.36 -9.26
C VAL A 26 -11.30 -8.48 -8.22
N GLY A 27 -10.93 -8.21 -6.98
CA GLY A 27 -11.13 -9.16 -5.89
C GLY A 27 -12.56 -9.02 -5.36
N GLU A 28 -13.40 -10.05 -5.47
CA GLU A 28 -14.74 -10.14 -4.85
C GLU A 28 -14.67 -10.04 -3.30
N VAL A 29 -14.04 -9.02 -2.78
CA VAL A 29 -14.06 -8.72 -1.37
C VAL A 29 -15.21 -7.75 -1.14
N GLU A 30 -16.36 -8.27 -0.70
CA GLU A 30 -17.40 -7.43 -0.14
C GLU A 30 -16.79 -6.47 0.88
N LYS A 31 -16.65 -5.21 0.46
CA LYS A 31 -16.39 -4.15 1.44
C LYS A 31 -17.59 -4.14 2.38
N PRO A 32 -17.38 -4.23 3.69
CA PRO A 32 -18.42 -3.73 4.56
C PRO A 32 -18.65 -2.28 4.13
N ARG A 33 -19.80 -1.98 3.55
CA ARG A 33 -20.24 -0.62 3.25
C ARG A 33 -20.33 0.11 4.58
N PHE A 34 -19.24 0.70 5.00
CA PHE A 34 -19.27 1.65 6.10
C PHE A 34 -20.03 2.85 5.56
N ALA A 35 -21.34 2.88 5.78
CA ALA A 35 -22.08 4.12 5.72
C ALA A 35 -21.30 5.13 6.57
N ALA A 36 -20.95 6.28 5.98
CA ALA A 36 -20.26 7.33 6.71
C ALA A 36 -20.98 7.53 8.04
N ARG A 37 -20.32 7.21 9.15
CA ARG A 37 -20.92 7.34 10.48
C ARG A 37 -21.23 8.81 10.69
N PRO A 38 -22.46 9.15 11.10
CA PRO A 38 -22.81 10.53 11.44
C PRO A 38 -21.81 11.10 12.47
N ALA A 39 -21.43 12.36 12.30
CA ALA A 39 -20.39 13.05 13.10
C ALA A 39 -20.56 12.96 14.63
N TYR A 40 -21.77 12.68 15.13
CA TYR A 40 -22.04 12.53 16.57
C TYR A 40 -21.60 11.18 17.15
N LEU A 41 -21.24 10.18 16.31
CA LEU A 41 -20.69 8.87 16.74
C LEU A 41 -19.17 8.86 16.86
N TYR A 42 -18.49 9.98 16.57
CA TYR A 42 -17.03 10.13 16.68
C TYR A 42 -16.53 10.26 18.14
N LYS A 43 -17.13 9.57 19.06
CA LYS A 43 -16.72 9.68 20.47
C LYS A 43 -16.05 8.44 21.04
N GLN A 44 -15.07 7.81 20.37
CA GLN A 44 -14.10 6.97 21.09
C GLN A 44 -13.03 6.38 20.14
N GLY A 45 -11.91 7.10 19.97
CA GLY A 45 -10.67 6.58 19.41
C GLY A 45 -10.65 6.40 17.87
N LEU A 46 -9.48 6.16 17.35
CA LEU A 46 -9.24 5.97 15.92
C LEU A 46 -9.89 4.68 15.39
N THR A 47 -10.46 4.77 14.20
CA THR A 47 -10.95 3.61 13.44
C THR A 47 -9.79 2.70 13.03
N PRO A 48 -10.04 1.43 12.66
CA PRO A 48 -8.99 0.54 12.15
C PRO A 48 -8.23 1.12 10.95
N ALA A 49 -8.90 1.83 10.05
CA ALA A 49 -8.28 2.50 8.90
C ALA A 49 -7.36 3.65 9.34
N GLU A 50 -7.78 4.48 10.29
CA GLU A 50 -6.96 5.56 10.84
C GLU A 50 -5.74 5.04 11.60
N LYS A 51 -5.87 3.92 12.32
CA LYS A 51 -4.74 3.24 12.97
C LYS A 51 -3.76 2.70 11.93
N GLY A 52 -4.27 2.14 10.82
CA GLY A 52 -3.45 1.73 9.69
C GLY A 52 -2.68 2.90 9.10
N SER A 53 -3.37 4.01 8.84
CA SER A 53 -2.74 5.24 8.33
C SER A 53 -1.67 5.78 9.27
N ALA A 54 -1.89 5.75 10.59
CA ALA A 54 -0.89 6.16 11.56
C ALA A 54 0.37 5.28 11.50
N MET A 55 0.22 3.97 11.34
CA MET A 55 1.34 3.04 11.17
C MET A 55 2.11 3.32 9.87
N HIS A 56 1.43 3.54 8.74
CA HIS A 56 2.08 3.93 7.49
C HIS A 56 2.82 5.26 7.64
N THR A 57 2.21 6.26 8.31
CA THR A 57 2.88 7.54 8.60
C THR A 57 4.15 7.33 9.44
N TYR A 58 4.10 6.46 10.45
CA TYR A 58 5.30 6.12 11.22
C TYR A 58 6.38 5.54 10.29
N MET A 59 6.05 4.52 9.51
CA MET A 59 7.01 3.85 8.60
C MET A 59 7.54 4.78 7.52
N GLN A 60 6.74 5.73 7.06
CA GLN A 60 7.15 6.74 6.08
C GLN A 60 8.19 7.70 6.63
N PHE A 61 7.99 8.22 7.85
CA PHE A 61 8.77 9.35 8.37
C PHE A 61 9.80 8.97 9.43
N CYS A 62 9.78 7.75 9.97
CA CYS A 62 10.78 7.32 10.93
C CYS A 62 12.18 7.23 10.30
N SER A 63 13.20 7.51 11.10
CA SER A 63 14.55 7.09 10.78
C SER A 63 14.68 5.61 11.08
N TYR A 64 14.82 4.76 10.06
CA TYR A 64 14.94 3.32 10.24
C TYR A 64 16.06 2.93 11.23
N PRO A 65 17.28 3.51 11.14
CA PRO A 65 18.31 3.22 12.14
C PRO A 65 17.97 3.69 13.55
N ALA A 66 17.20 4.76 13.72
CA ALA A 66 16.78 5.23 15.04
C ALA A 66 15.65 4.34 15.60
N ALA A 67 14.63 4.03 14.79
CA ALA A 67 13.52 3.16 15.17
C ALA A 67 13.99 1.73 15.49
N ALA A 68 15.01 1.23 14.79
CA ALA A 68 15.62 -0.07 15.09
C ALA A 68 16.34 -0.10 16.45
N ARG A 69 16.82 1.05 16.93
CA ARG A 69 17.45 1.17 18.27
C ARG A 69 16.39 1.37 19.35
N ASP A 70 15.43 2.26 19.11
CA ASP A 70 14.39 2.62 20.06
C ASP A 70 13.14 3.13 19.31
N ALA A 71 12.18 2.25 19.14
CA ALA A 71 10.94 2.55 18.42
C ALA A 71 10.05 3.55 19.20
N ASP A 72 10.12 3.57 20.53
CA ASP A 72 9.33 4.48 21.35
C ASP A 72 9.92 5.90 21.28
N ALA A 73 11.24 6.05 21.43
CA ALA A 73 11.89 7.35 21.29
C ALA A 73 11.66 7.94 19.88
N GLU A 74 11.65 7.11 18.84
CA GLU A 74 11.35 7.57 17.48
C GLU A 74 9.87 7.96 17.32
N LEU A 75 8.95 7.26 17.99
CA LEU A 75 7.54 7.65 18.04
C LEU A 75 7.34 9.01 18.72
N GLU A 76 8.01 9.23 19.86
CA GLU A 76 7.99 10.53 20.57
C GLU A 76 8.53 11.65 19.68
N ARG A 77 9.63 11.40 18.94
CA ARG A 77 10.15 12.36 17.96
C ARG A 77 9.14 12.68 16.87
N LEU A 78 8.49 11.68 16.29
CA LEU A 78 7.48 11.89 15.23
C LEU A 78 6.27 12.69 15.71
N MET A 79 5.86 12.52 16.97
CA MET A 79 4.81 13.34 17.59
C MET A 79 5.30 14.77 17.84
N ALA A 80 6.51 14.95 18.37
CA ALA A 80 7.11 16.26 18.61
C ALA A 80 7.27 17.06 17.31
N ASP A 81 7.66 16.38 16.21
CA ASP A 81 7.81 16.96 14.88
C ASP A 81 6.47 17.11 14.13
N ARG A 82 5.35 16.72 14.76
CA ARG A 82 3.96 16.81 14.21
C ARG A 82 3.70 15.97 12.97
N PHE A 83 4.44 14.91 12.74
CA PHE A 83 4.10 13.89 11.75
C PHE A 83 2.92 13.03 12.21
N LEU A 84 2.81 12.84 13.53
CA LEU A 84 1.72 12.11 14.18
C LEU A 84 1.08 12.99 15.25
N THR A 85 -0.23 12.87 15.41
CA THR A 85 -0.93 13.44 16.58
C THR A 85 -0.72 12.55 17.81
N GLU A 86 -0.98 13.08 19.01
CA GLU A 86 -0.94 12.28 20.24
C GLU A 86 -1.90 11.09 20.19
N GLU A 87 -3.10 11.27 19.61
CA GLU A 87 -4.08 10.21 19.46
C GLU A 87 -3.59 9.11 18.47
N GLN A 88 -2.95 9.50 17.38
CA GLN A 88 -2.32 8.57 16.44
C GLN A 88 -1.15 7.84 17.09
N GLY A 89 -0.29 8.55 17.82
CA GLY A 89 0.82 7.96 18.55
C GLY A 89 0.37 6.93 19.58
N ALA A 90 -0.66 7.24 20.36
CA ALA A 90 -1.24 6.32 21.34
C ALA A 90 -1.87 5.07 20.71
N ALA A 91 -2.20 5.10 19.42
CA ALA A 91 -2.77 3.96 18.70
C ALA A 91 -1.72 3.05 18.07
N ILE A 92 -0.46 3.47 18.01
CA ILE A 92 0.65 2.70 17.44
C ILE A 92 1.17 1.70 18.47
N GLU A 93 1.17 0.43 18.07
CA GLU A 93 1.73 -0.67 18.88
C GLU A 93 3.23 -0.81 18.57
N THR A 94 4.10 -0.14 19.33
CA THR A 94 5.56 -0.10 19.08
C THR A 94 6.22 -1.47 19.14
N ASP A 95 5.66 -2.45 19.85
CA ASP A 95 6.14 -3.84 19.84
C ASP A 95 6.09 -4.47 18.44
N ARG A 96 5.08 -4.13 17.64
CA ARG A 96 4.99 -4.61 16.25
C ARG A 96 6.04 -3.97 15.37
N ILE A 97 6.38 -2.71 15.67
CA ILE A 97 7.45 -1.98 14.99
C ILE A 97 8.81 -2.61 15.34
N ARG A 98 9.05 -2.92 16.61
CA ARG A 98 10.28 -3.62 17.04
C ARG A 98 10.42 -4.96 16.32
N THR A 99 9.33 -5.74 16.26
CA THR A 99 9.30 -7.03 15.53
C THR A 99 9.70 -6.84 14.06
N PHE A 100 9.24 -5.77 13.40
CA PHE A 100 9.67 -5.45 12.03
C PHE A 100 11.17 -5.18 11.96
N PHE A 101 11.71 -4.32 12.83
CA PHE A 101 13.12 -3.96 12.81
C PHE A 101 14.07 -5.11 13.24
N GLU A 102 13.57 -6.13 13.91
CA GLU A 102 14.29 -7.37 14.22
C GLU A 102 14.21 -8.41 13.09
N SER A 103 13.31 -8.21 12.11
CA SER A 103 13.00 -9.18 11.07
C SER A 103 14.15 -9.36 10.06
N PRO A 104 14.19 -10.52 9.37
CA PRO A 104 15.08 -10.72 8.23
C PRO A 104 14.84 -9.71 7.11
N LEU A 105 13.59 -9.26 6.90
CA LEU A 105 13.26 -8.27 5.89
C LEU A 105 13.97 -6.94 6.15
N TYR A 106 13.93 -6.45 7.39
CA TYR A 106 14.62 -5.20 7.72
C TYR A 106 16.15 -5.31 7.52
N ARG A 107 16.74 -6.45 7.83
CA ARG A 107 18.19 -6.68 7.56
C ARG A 107 18.52 -6.53 6.08
N ARG A 108 17.65 -7.01 5.20
CA ARG A 108 17.79 -6.83 3.74
C ARG A 108 17.67 -5.34 3.37
N ILE A 109 16.65 -4.65 3.89
CA ILE A 109 16.44 -3.21 3.65
C ILE A 109 17.64 -2.40 4.14
N ALA A 110 18.19 -2.70 5.32
CA ALA A 110 19.33 -2.00 5.89
C ALA A 110 20.64 -2.23 5.10
N GLY A 111 20.77 -3.36 4.41
CA GLY A 111 21.91 -3.69 3.54
C GLY A 111 21.72 -3.28 2.08
N ALA A 112 20.59 -2.72 1.71
CA ALA A 112 20.25 -2.40 0.34
C ALA A 112 21.10 -1.23 -0.21
N ARG A 113 21.32 -1.23 -1.52
CA ARG A 113 22.05 -0.15 -2.22
C ARG A 113 21.25 1.16 -2.22
N GLN A 114 19.95 1.05 -2.38
CA GLN A 114 19.01 2.16 -2.44
C GLN A 114 17.69 1.74 -1.80
N VAL A 115 17.04 2.66 -1.09
CA VAL A 115 15.71 2.47 -0.51
C VAL A 115 14.83 3.67 -0.87
N TRP A 116 13.66 3.39 -1.39
CA TRP A 116 12.61 4.38 -1.63
C TRP A 116 11.44 4.07 -0.72
N ARG A 117 10.91 5.09 -0.07
CA ARG A 117 9.71 4.99 0.76
C ARG A 117 8.61 5.85 0.18
N GLU A 118 7.36 5.38 0.22
CA GLU A 118 6.21 6.06 -0.38
C GLU A 118 6.48 6.47 -1.83
N TYR A 119 6.99 5.51 -2.61
CA TYR A 119 7.31 5.74 -4.00
C TYR A 119 6.03 5.89 -4.82
N ARG A 120 5.77 7.13 -5.24
CA ARG A 120 4.60 7.47 -6.05
C ARG A 120 4.91 7.28 -7.52
N PHE A 121 4.03 6.58 -8.20
CA PHE A 121 4.15 6.38 -9.64
C PHE A 121 2.83 6.59 -10.37
N LEU A 122 2.95 6.94 -11.65
CA LEU A 122 1.87 7.08 -12.60
C LEU A 122 2.23 6.23 -13.81
N ALA A 123 1.32 5.38 -14.24
CA ALA A 123 1.55 4.51 -15.38
C ALA A 123 0.31 4.45 -16.27
N VAL A 124 0.53 4.25 -17.55
CA VAL A 124 -0.53 3.91 -18.49
C VAL A 124 -0.55 2.40 -18.64
N ILE A 125 -1.69 1.79 -18.36
CA ILE A 125 -1.93 0.37 -18.59
C ILE A 125 -2.69 0.18 -19.91
N GLY A 126 -2.27 -0.82 -20.66
CA GLY A 126 -2.89 -1.21 -21.92
C GLY A 126 -3.74 -2.49 -21.77
N GLU A 127 -4.20 -3.00 -22.91
CA GLU A 127 -5.08 -4.19 -22.98
C GLU A 127 -4.44 -5.44 -22.33
N GLU A 128 -3.12 -5.62 -22.44
CA GLU A 128 -2.44 -6.80 -21.87
C GLU A 128 -2.47 -6.78 -20.32
N GLU A 129 -2.27 -5.61 -19.72
CA GLU A 129 -2.37 -5.46 -18.27
C GLU A 129 -3.83 -5.49 -17.81
N LEU A 130 -4.75 -4.99 -18.65
CA LEU A 130 -6.20 -5.01 -18.40
C LEU A 130 -6.79 -6.41 -18.57
N ALA A 131 -6.24 -7.25 -19.45
CA ALA A 131 -6.73 -8.62 -19.64
C ALA A 131 -6.68 -9.47 -18.35
N GLY A 132 -5.71 -9.18 -17.46
CA GLY A 132 -5.66 -9.73 -16.10
C GLY A 132 -6.65 -9.08 -15.11
N LEU A 133 -7.38 -8.05 -15.56
CA LEU A 133 -8.33 -7.24 -14.79
C LEU A 133 -9.70 -7.19 -15.51
N ALA A 134 -9.99 -8.15 -16.39
CA ALA A 134 -11.12 -8.13 -17.32
C ALA A 134 -12.49 -7.96 -16.63
N ASP A 135 -12.60 -8.36 -15.37
CA ASP A 135 -13.83 -8.21 -14.58
C ASP A 135 -14.04 -6.81 -14.00
N ALA A 136 -13.06 -5.91 -14.14
CA ALA A 136 -13.13 -4.55 -13.58
C ALA A 136 -13.91 -3.55 -14.46
N GLY A 137 -14.53 -3.99 -15.56
CA GLY A 137 -15.36 -3.14 -16.43
C GLY A 137 -14.59 -2.00 -17.13
N LEU A 138 -13.26 -2.07 -17.14
CA LEU A 138 -12.39 -1.15 -17.85
C LEU A 138 -12.44 -1.50 -19.33
N GLY A 139 -13.09 -0.65 -20.12
CA GLY A 139 -13.23 -0.84 -21.57
C GLY A 139 -11.88 -0.89 -22.30
N GLU A 140 -11.91 -1.17 -23.62
CA GLU A 140 -10.76 -1.35 -24.52
C GLU A 140 -9.76 -0.16 -24.61
N ASN A 141 -9.85 0.82 -23.72
CA ASN A 141 -9.07 2.05 -23.77
C ASN A 141 -7.89 2.03 -22.79
N ARG A 142 -6.78 2.65 -23.20
CA ARG A 142 -5.64 2.91 -22.32
C ARG A 142 -6.08 3.71 -21.10
N THR A 143 -5.80 3.19 -19.92
CA THR A 143 -6.18 3.81 -18.65
C THR A 143 -4.94 4.26 -17.88
N THR A 144 -5.00 5.45 -17.31
CA THR A 144 -3.94 5.93 -16.43
C THR A 144 -4.22 5.46 -15.00
N VAL A 145 -3.25 4.79 -14.43
CA VAL A 145 -3.29 4.34 -13.03
C VAL A 145 -2.22 5.02 -12.21
N GLN A 146 -2.54 5.27 -10.96
CA GLN A 146 -1.59 5.79 -9.99
C GLN A 146 -1.48 4.84 -8.79
N GLY A 147 -0.29 4.77 -8.22
CA GLY A 147 -0.04 3.96 -7.03
C GLY A 147 1.04 4.57 -6.15
N VAL A 148 1.09 4.07 -4.93
CA VAL A 148 2.13 4.40 -3.96
C VAL A 148 2.63 3.08 -3.39
N ALA A 149 3.92 2.79 -3.56
CA ALA A 149 4.56 1.65 -2.92
C ALA A 149 5.20 2.08 -1.61
N ASP A 150 4.87 1.41 -0.53
CA ASP A 150 5.29 1.80 0.82
C ASP A 150 6.82 1.77 0.96
N CYS A 151 7.46 0.72 0.44
CA CYS A 151 8.91 0.59 0.44
C CYS A 151 9.37 -0.19 -0.79
N ILE A 152 10.40 0.32 -1.45
CA ILE A 152 11.15 -0.38 -2.50
C ILE A 152 12.61 -0.35 -2.09
N PHE A 153 13.32 -1.45 -2.23
CA PHE A 153 14.75 -1.47 -2.02
C PHE A 153 15.49 -2.24 -3.12
N GLU A 154 16.73 -1.83 -3.39
CA GLU A 154 17.55 -2.38 -4.47
C GLU A 154 18.61 -3.34 -3.90
N GLU A 155 18.58 -4.58 -4.37
CA GLU A 155 19.63 -5.59 -4.19
C GLU A 155 20.49 -5.71 -5.46
N GLU A 156 21.45 -6.61 -5.47
CA GLU A 156 22.37 -6.78 -6.63
C GLU A 156 21.65 -7.22 -7.91
N ASP A 157 20.66 -8.08 -7.77
CA ASP A 157 19.95 -8.77 -8.84
C ASP A 157 18.59 -8.21 -9.17
N GLY A 158 18.18 -7.12 -8.51
CA GLY A 158 16.92 -6.44 -8.80
C GLY A 158 16.36 -5.65 -7.64
N ILE A 159 15.12 -5.19 -7.81
CA ILE A 159 14.39 -4.48 -6.76
C ILE A 159 13.38 -5.38 -6.08
N VAL A 160 13.15 -5.11 -4.81
CA VAL A 160 12.12 -5.76 -3.99
C VAL A 160 11.09 -4.70 -3.60
N ILE A 161 9.82 -5.01 -3.81
CA ILE A 161 8.70 -4.16 -3.45
C ILE A 161 8.08 -4.70 -2.17
N VAL A 162 7.89 -3.84 -1.19
CA VAL A 162 7.28 -4.18 0.10
C VAL A 162 6.06 -3.31 0.32
N ASP A 163 4.97 -3.94 0.67
CA ASP A 163 3.73 -3.30 1.04
C ASP A 163 3.40 -3.65 2.50
N TYR A 164 3.16 -2.64 3.33
CA TYR A 164 2.91 -2.79 4.76
C TYR A 164 1.42 -2.98 5.03
N LYS A 165 1.07 -4.00 5.80
CA LYS A 165 -0.33 -4.29 6.15
C LYS A 165 -0.54 -4.39 7.65
N THR A 166 -1.58 -3.69 8.11
CA THR A 166 -2.02 -3.67 9.50
C THR A 166 -3.30 -4.48 9.73
N ASP A 167 -3.83 -5.08 8.67
CA ASP A 167 -5.05 -5.88 8.72
C ASP A 167 -4.96 -6.99 9.77
N ARG A 168 -6.04 -7.17 10.52
CA ARG A 168 -6.21 -8.29 11.42
C ARG A 168 -6.68 -9.54 10.67
N VAL A 169 -5.86 -10.05 9.78
CA VAL A 169 -6.12 -11.29 9.05
C VAL A 169 -5.29 -12.40 9.68
N PHE A 170 -5.89 -13.56 9.86
CA PHE A 170 -5.29 -14.66 10.63
C PHE A 170 -4.57 -15.70 9.78
N SER A 171 -4.49 -15.52 8.44
CA SER A 171 -3.77 -16.43 7.57
C SER A 171 -2.96 -15.70 6.50
N GLU A 172 -1.76 -16.24 6.23
CA GLU A 172 -0.87 -15.75 5.17
C GLU A 172 -1.51 -15.90 3.78
N ASP A 173 -2.21 -17.03 3.54
CA ASP A 173 -2.86 -17.31 2.26
C ASP A 173 -3.99 -16.32 1.96
N ALA A 174 -4.76 -15.95 2.98
CA ALA A 174 -5.81 -14.93 2.81
C ALA A 174 -5.22 -13.56 2.48
N LEU A 175 -4.09 -13.18 3.09
CA LEU A 175 -3.38 -11.95 2.73
C LEU A 175 -2.80 -12.03 1.33
N ARG A 176 -2.14 -13.14 0.98
CA ARG A 176 -1.55 -13.35 -0.35
C ARG A 176 -2.60 -13.21 -1.44
N GLU A 177 -3.75 -13.88 -1.30
CA GLU A 177 -4.81 -13.83 -2.30
C GLU A 177 -5.42 -12.42 -2.39
N ARG A 178 -5.70 -11.79 -1.24
CA ARG A 178 -6.28 -10.45 -1.20
C ARG A 178 -5.43 -9.40 -1.94
N TYR A 179 -4.11 -9.47 -1.82
CA TYR A 179 -3.21 -8.44 -2.34
C TYR A 179 -2.46 -8.86 -3.60
N ARG A 180 -2.73 -10.05 -4.14
CA ARG A 180 -2.09 -10.60 -5.34
C ARG A 180 -2.20 -9.67 -6.54
N VAL A 181 -3.38 -9.14 -6.81
CA VAL A 181 -3.64 -8.24 -7.94
C VAL A 181 -2.88 -6.92 -7.77
N GLN A 182 -2.95 -6.31 -6.59
CA GLN A 182 -2.26 -5.05 -6.29
C GLN A 182 -0.76 -5.19 -6.48
N LEU A 183 -0.15 -6.18 -5.85
CA LEU A 183 1.30 -6.38 -5.92
C LEU A 183 1.76 -6.87 -7.29
N GLY A 184 0.95 -7.64 -8.00
CA GLY A 184 1.21 -8.02 -9.37
C GLY A 184 1.27 -6.81 -10.31
N LEU A 185 0.37 -5.84 -10.15
CA LEU A 185 0.44 -4.57 -10.87
C LEU A 185 1.65 -3.75 -10.47
N TYR A 186 1.94 -3.65 -9.17
CA TYR A 186 3.11 -2.94 -8.67
C TYR A 186 4.40 -3.51 -9.26
N GLY A 187 4.57 -4.83 -9.26
CA GLY A 187 5.74 -5.50 -9.82
C GLY A 187 5.99 -5.09 -11.27
N ARG A 188 4.96 -5.20 -12.11
CA ARG A 188 5.07 -4.85 -13.54
C ARG A 188 5.31 -3.37 -13.79
N LEU A 189 4.53 -2.50 -13.15
CA LEU A 189 4.54 -1.07 -13.43
C LEU A 189 5.78 -0.37 -12.85
N ILE A 190 6.17 -0.71 -11.63
CA ILE A 190 7.34 -0.12 -10.97
C ILE A 190 8.62 -0.61 -11.61
N GLY A 191 8.72 -1.90 -11.95
CA GLY A 191 9.87 -2.44 -12.67
C GLY A 191 10.12 -1.71 -13.98
N ARG A 192 9.03 -1.43 -14.74
CA ARG A 192 9.09 -0.64 -15.97
C ARG A 192 9.49 0.83 -15.71
N ALA A 193 8.91 1.45 -14.69
CA ALA A 193 9.17 2.85 -14.36
C ALA A 193 10.62 3.09 -13.91
N LEU A 194 11.19 2.16 -13.13
CA LEU A 194 12.57 2.23 -12.65
C LEU A 194 13.59 1.65 -13.64
N GLY A 195 13.14 0.96 -14.69
CA GLY A 195 14.04 0.26 -15.63
C GLY A 195 14.87 -0.84 -14.93
N ARG A 196 14.31 -1.49 -13.92
CA ARG A 196 14.95 -2.52 -13.10
C ARG A 196 14.10 -3.78 -13.03
N PRO A 197 14.71 -4.97 -13.06
CA PRO A 197 13.97 -6.20 -12.82
C PRO A 197 13.42 -6.22 -11.39
N VAL A 198 12.15 -6.59 -11.25
CA VAL A 198 11.56 -6.85 -9.94
C VAL A 198 11.86 -8.29 -9.57
N LYS A 199 12.50 -8.48 -8.42
CA LYS A 199 12.89 -9.78 -7.89
C LYS A 199 11.78 -10.40 -7.08
N GLU A 200 11.19 -9.60 -6.19
CA GLU A 200 10.18 -10.06 -5.24
C GLU A 200 9.14 -8.97 -4.99
N CYS A 201 7.89 -9.38 -4.78
CA CYS A 201 6.84 -8.56 -4.20
C CYS A 201 6.46 -9.16 -2.84
N LEU A 202 6.60 -8.39 -1.79
CA LEU A 202 6.44 -8.83 -0.41
C LEU A 202 5.35 -8.03 0.30
N LEU A 203 4.57 -8.71 1.13
CA LEU A 203 3.77 -8.09 2.18
C LEU A 203 4.52 -8.21 3.50
N TYR A 204 4.53 -7.17 4.31
CA TYR A 204 4.85 -7.30 5.72
C TYR A 204 3.59 -7.08 6.55
N SER A 205 3.11 -8.14 7.18
CA SER A 205 1.96 -8.06 8.07
C SER A 205 2.41 -7.72 9.50
N PHE A 206 2.09 -6.52 9.96
CA PHE A 206 2.34 -6.12 11.35
C PHE A 206 1.51 -6.92 12.34
N ALA A 207 0.34 -7.41 11.94
CA ALA A 207 -0.51 -8.24 12.78
C ALA A 207 0.09 -9.63 13.03
N LEU A 208 0.74 -10.21 12.01
CA LEU A 208 1.38 -11.52 12.09
C LEU A 208 2.87 -11.44 12.48
N GLY A 209 3.50 -10.27 12.38
CA GLY A 209 4.95 -10.10 12.54
C GLY A 209 5.75 -10.84 11.47
N ARG A 210 5.24 -10.98 10.24
CA ARG A 210 5.82 -11.83 9.20
C ARG A 210 5.85 -11.18 7.83
N THR A 211 6.86 -11.60 7.06
CA THR A 211 6.97 -11.33 5.62
C THR A 211 6.29 -12.45 4.84
N ILE A 212 5.48 -12.07 3.85
CA ILE A 212 4.72 -12.97 2.99
C ILE A 212 5.09 -12.65 1.56
N GLU A 213 5.63 -13.61 0.83
CA GLU A 213 5.89 -13.45 -0.59
C GLU A 213 4.59 -13.59 -1.38
N VAL A 214 4.40 -12.67 -2.34
CA VAL A 214 3.24 -12.64 -3.23
C VAL A 214 3.73 -12.82 -4.67
N PRO A 215 3.38 -13.91 -5.35
CA PRO A 215 3.71 -14.11 -6.76
C PRO A 215 3.09 -13.01 -7.64
N PHE A 216 3.80 -12.58 -8.68
CA PHE A 216 3.35 -11.50 -9.58
C PHE A 216 3.63 -11.81 -11.05
#